data_eeb1eac86dde9ccfd79207617ce29f9c
#
_entry.id   eeb1eac86dde9ccfd79207617ce29f9c
#
_cell.length_a   1.000
_cell.length_b   1.000
_cell.length_c   1.000
_cell.angle_alpha   90.00
_cell.angle_beta   90.00
_cell.angle_gamma   90.00
#
_symmetry.space_group_name_H-M   'P 1'
#
loop_
_entity.id
_entity.type
_entity.pdbx_description
1 polymer ?
#
loop_
_entity_poly.entity_id
_entity_poly.type
_entity_poly.pdbx_seq_one_letter_code
_entity_poly.pdbx_strand_id
1 'polypeptide(L)'
;NTNKTFVDFKKKIQNNLKESKFSIIAEIKKASPSAGIIIKDYDPVNIANIYNDNKATCLSVLTEEDFFLGNLIHISKIKQKVNLPILCKDFFVDKFQVPLAKSYGADAILIILAGVSDKLADDLYNEALKLNMSVIVEVHTIEEAKSALRFKDALIGINNRNLKTLKTDINTTFDIHDVLVDHPGPLISESGIKTKDELLELSNKTSIKTFLIGESLLKNLENNSIFSV
;
A
#
# COMPACT_ATOMS: atom_id res chain seq x y z
N ASN A 1 7.77 -26.64 8.35
CA ASN A 1 7.07 -26.63 7.04
C ASN A 1 5.68 -26.03 7.24
N THR A 2 5.56 -24.73 7.39
CA THR A 2 4.29 -24.04 7.22
C THR A 2 4.12 -23.82 5.72
N ASN A 3 3.18 -24.51 5.08
CA ASN A 3 2.69 -24.17 3.75
C ASN A 3 2.07 -22.76 3.84
N LYS A 4 2.92 -21.73 3.69
CA LYS A 4 2.44 -20.36 3.53
C LYS A 4 1.84 -20.30 2.14
N THR A 5 0.52 -20.30 2.04
CA THR A 5 -0.18 -20.11 0.77
C THR A 5 0.19 -18.71 0.26
N PHE A 6 0.91 -18.68 -0.85
CA PHE A 6 1.16 -17.42 -1.57
C PHE A 6 -0.19 -16.85 -2.02
N VAL A 7 -0.47 -15.63 -1.64
CA VAL A 7 -1.68 -14.92 -2.08
C VAL A 7 -1.22 -13.78 -2.98
N ASP A 8 -1.61 -13.83 -4.25
CA ASP A 8 -1.23 -12.82 -5.24
C ASP A 8 -1.92 -11.49 -4.92
N PHE A 9 -1.15 -10.53 -4.44
CA PHE A 9 -1.61 -9.20 -4.01
C PHE A 9 -2.30 -8.44 -5.17
N LYS A 10 -1.64 -8.37 -6.34
CA LYS A 10 -2.18 -7.70 -7.53
C LYS A 10 -3.45 -8.38 -8.03
N LYS A 11 -3.43 -9.71 -8.12
CA LYS A 11 -4.58 -10.49 -8.61
C LYS A 11 -5.81 -10.33 -7.72
N LYS A 12 -5.63 -10.23 -6.40
CA LYS A 12 -6.75 -9.99 -5.47
C LYS A 12 -7.45 -8.67 -5.78
N ILE A 13 -6.68 -7.60 -6.00
CA ILE A 13 -7.19 -6.28 -6.38
C ILE A 13 -7.86 -6.31 -7.76
N GLN A 14 -7.19 -6.93 -8.75
CA GLN A 14 -7.74 -7.05 -10.11
C GLN A 14 -9.08 -7.80 -10.14
N ASN A 15 -9.26 -8.82 -9.31
CA ASN A 15 -10.52 -9.55 -9.22
C ASN A 15 -11.65 -8.64 -8.70
N ASN A 16 -11.39 -7.84 -7.66
CA ASN A 16 -12.37 -6.86 -7.18
C ASN A 16 -12.73 -5.84 -8.27
N LEU A 17 -11.74 -5.32 -9.00
CA LEU A 17 -11.96 -4.37 -10.09
C LEU A 17 -12.84 -4.95 -11.20
N LYS A 18 -12.64 -6.22 -11.59
CA LYS A 18 -13.49 -6.90 -12.57
C LYS A 18 -14.95 -7.02 -12.12
N GLU A 19 -15.17 -7.16 -10.81
CA GLU A 19 -16.50 -7.20 -10.20
C GLU A 19 -17.03 -5.81 -9.84
N SER A 20 -16.35 -4.75 -10.28
CA SER A 20 -16.65 -3.34 -9.94
C SER A 20 -16.65 -3.03 -8.45
N LYS A 21 -15.99 -3.85 -7.63
CA LYS A 21 -15.86 -3.67 -6.18
C LYS A 21 -14.68 -2.78 -5.82
N PHE A 22 -14.81 -2.10 -4.69
CA PHE A 22 -13.71 -1.38 -4.08
C PHE A 22 -12.67 -2.32 -3.46
N SER A 23 -11.43 -1.87 -3.41
CA SER A 23 -10.34 -2.55 -2.74
C SER A 23 -9.72 -1.64 -1.70
N ILE A 24 -9.76 -2.05 -0.44
CA ILE A 24 -9.09 -1.35 0.66
C ILE A 24 -7.82 -2.10 1.03
N ILE A 25 -6.68 -1.43 0.87
CA ILE A 25 -5.38 -1.83 1.40
C ILE A 25 -5.27 -1.17 2.77
N ALA A 26 -5.51 -1.94 3.83
CA ALA A 26 -5.57 -1.42 5.19
C ALA A 26 -4.17 -1.39 5.82
N GLU A 27 -3.73 -0.20 6.21
CA GLU A 27 -2.36 0.01 6.71
C GLU A 27 -2.28 -0.18 8.22
N ILE A 28 -1.28 -0.96 8.63
CA ILE A 28 -0.93 -1.26 10.03
C ILE A 28 0.37 -0.56 10.37
N LYS A 29 0.31 0.43 11.27
CA LYS A 29 1.48 1.17 11.76
C LYS A 29 1.29 1.65 13.19
N LYS A 30 2.38 1.73 13.94
CA LYS A 30 2.40 2.27 15.29
C LYS A 30 2.45 3.79 15.33
N ALA A 31 3.28 4.36 14.48
CA ALA A 31 3.59 5.78 14.44
C ALA A 31 3.78 6.29 13.02
N SER A 32 3.87 7.58 12.84
CA SER A 32 4.33 8.24 11.61
C SER A 32 4.98 9.59 11.91
N PRO A 33 5.87 10.11 11.02
CA PRO A 33 6.49 11.42 11.20
C PRO A 33 5.49 12.57 11.35
N SER A 34 4.32 12.47 10.71
CA SER A 34 3.30 13.51 10.73
C SER A 34 2.35 13.46 11.93
N ALA A 35 2.13 12.29 12.52
CA ALA A 35 1.13 12.09 13.59
C ALA A 35 1.76 11.65 14.93
N GLY A 36 3.07 11.36 14.96
CA GLY A 36 3.70 10.74 16.12
C GLY A 36 3.16 9.33 16.38
N ILE A 37 3.04 8.94 17.64
CA ILE A 37 2.45 7.65 18.05
C ILE A 37 0.94 7.70 17.82
N ILE A 38 0.43 6.82 16.95
CA ILE A 38 -1.00 6.71 16.61
C ILE A 38 -1.69 5.74 17.56
N ILE A 39 -1.04 4.60 17.85
CA ILE A 39 -1.57 3.56 18.74
C ILE A 39 -0.56 3.29 19.85
N LYS A 40 -0.95 3.51 21.12
CA LYS A 40 -0.10 3.28 22.28
C LYS A 40 0.10 1.78 22.53
N ASP A 41 -1.00 1.04 22.63
CA ASP A 41 -1.00 -0.41 22.87
C ASP A 41 -1.04 -1.14 21.51
N TYR A 42 0.08 -1.04 20.78
CA TYR A 42 0.20 -1.52 19.42
C TYR A 42 0.35 -3.05 19.36
N ASP A 43 -0.68 -3.71 18.88
CA ASP A 43 -0.67 -5.13 18.51
C ASP A 43 -1.01 -5.28 17.01
N PRO A 44 -0.01 -5.49 16.15
CA PRO A 44 -0.23 -5.60 14.70
C PRO A 44 -1.07 -6.81 14.32
N VAL A 45 -1.06 -7.89 15.12
CA VAL A 45 -1.85 -9.09 14.86
C VAL A 45 -3.33 -8.84 15.16
N ASN A 46 -3.63 -8.18 16.29
CA ASN A 46 -5.00 -7.80 16.63
C ASN A 46 -5.58 -6.84 15.58
N ILE A 47 -4.82 -5.83 15.16
CA ILE A 47 -5.25 -4.90 14.09
C ILE A 47 -5.52 -5.66 12.78
N ALA A 48 -4.65 -6.60 12.41
CA ALA A 48 -4.84 -7.41 11.21
C ALA A 48 -6.10 -8.28 11.28
N ASN A 49 -6.44 -8.85 12.44
CA ASN A 49 -7.69 -9.58 12.63
C ASN A 49 -8.91 -8.67 12.44
N ILE A 50 -8.91 -7.48 13.05
CA ILE A 50 -10.00 -6.50 12.89
C ILE A 50 -10.18 -6.13 11.42
N TYR A 51 -9.07 -5.87 10.69
CA TYR A 51 -9.14 -5.55 9.26
C TYR A 51 -9.63 -6.73 8.40
N ASN A 52 -9.22 -7.96 8.74
CA ASN A 52 -9.72 -9.17 8.08
C ASN A 52 -11.24 -9.34 8.29
N ASP A 53 -11.74 -9.15 9.50
CA ASP A 53 -13.16 -9.28 9.84
C ASP A 53 -14.01 -8.18 9.15
N ASN A 54 -13.43 -7.00 8.95
CA ASN A 54 -14.01 -5.91 8.16
C ASN A 54 -13.78 -6.08 6.64
N LYS A 55 -13.26 -7.23 6.17
CA LYS A 55 -13.11 -7.57 4.76
C LYS A 55 -12.15 -6.66 3.98
N ALA A 56 -11.07 -6.19 4.63
CA ALA A 56 -9.97 -5.56 3.92
C ALA A 56 -9.50 -6.46 2.76
N THR A 57 -9.17 -5.87 1.63
CA THR A 57 -8.71 -6.63 0.45
C THR A 57 -7.28 -7.11 0.65
N CYS A 58 -6.40 -6.23 1.14
CA CYS A 58 -4.99 -6.47 1.42
C CYS A 58 -4.57 -5.72 2.68
N LEU A 59 -3.41 -6.06 3.21
CA LEU A 59 -2.77 -5.31 4.28
C LEU A 59 -1.53 -4.59 3.78
N SER A 60 -1.24 -3.41 4.35
CA SER A 60 0.04 -2.72 4.24
C SER A 60 0.66 -2.67 5.63
N VAL A 61 1.82 -3.28 5.81
CA VAL A 61 2.46 -3.39 7.13
C VAL A 61 3.75 -2.58 7.14
N LEU A 62 3.79 -1.54 7.98
CA LEU A 62 4.99 -0.73 8.17
C LEU A 62 6.08 -1.57 8.85
N THR A 63 7.25 -1.63 8.21
CA THR A 63 8.42 -2.37 8.70
C THR A 63 9.61 -1.47 8.99
N GLU A 64 9.58 -0.23 8.57
CA GLU A 64 10.59 0.78 8.87
C GLU A 64 10.61 1.07 10.39
N GLU A 65 11.80 1.01 11.01
CA GLU A 65 11.96 0.96 12.47
C GLU A 65 12.08 2.35 13.12
N ASP A 66 12.73 3.30 12.48
CA ASP A 66 13.11 4.57 13.10
C ASP A 66 11.95 5.57 13.18
N PHE A 67 11.23 5.76 12.07
CA PHE A 67 10.18 6.79 11.94
C PHE A 67 8.77 6.23 12.15
N PHE A 68 8.54 4.97 11.80
CA PHE A 68 7.22 4.35 11.89
C PHE A 68 7.11 3.33 13.02
N LEU A 69 8.22 3.05 13.71
CA LEU A 69 8.32 2.07 14.79
C LEU A 69 7.81 0.69 14.36
N GLY A 70 8.10 0.33 13.10
CA GLY A 70 7.75 -0.93 12.47
C GLY A 70 8.73 -2.05 12.79
N ASN A 71 8.50 -3.22 12.21
CA ASN A 71 9.46 -4.32 12.22
C ASN A 71 9.01 -5.40 11.23
N LEU A 72 9.96 -6.01 10.49
CA LEU A 72 9.69 -7.10 9.54
C LEU A 72 9.00 -8.31 10.19
N ILE A 73 9.27 -8.58 11.47
CA ILE A 73 8.65 -9.69 12.20
C ILE A 73 7.12 -9.56 12.29
N HIS A 74 6.57 -8.34 12.19
CA HIS A 74 5.12 -8.11 12.20
C HIS A 74 4.45 -8.84 11.04
N ILE A 75 5.07 -8.84 9.84
CA ILE A 75 4.56 -9.57 8.66
C ILE A 75 4.43 -11.06 8.98
N SER A 76 5.47 -11.69 9.52
CA SER A 76 5.45 -13.12 9.85
C SER A 76 4.41 -13.46 10.91
N LYS A 77 4.25 -12.61 11.94
CA LYS A 77 3.24 -12.81 12.98
C LYS A 77 1.82 -12.71 12.41
N ILE A 78 1.55 -11.72 11.57
CA ILE A 78 0.26 -11.52 10.91
C ILE A 78 -0.07 -12.70 9.99
N LYS A 79 0.89 -13.14 9.15
CA LYS A 79 0.71 -14.28 8.22
C LYS A 79 0.36 -15.61 8.91
N GLN A 80 0.65 -15.75 10.19
CA GLN A 80 0.25 -16.95 10.96
C GLN A 80 -1.22 -16.93 11.37
N LYS A 81 -1.88 -15.77 11.31
CA LYS A 81 -3.24 -15.57 11.83
C LYS A 81 -4.26 -15.22 10.75
N VAL A 82 -3.88 -14.43 9.76
CA VAL A 82 -4.78 -14.00 8.67
C VAL A 82 -4.22 -14.39 7.31
N ASN A 83 -5.11 -14.71 6.38
CA ASN A 83 -4.76 -15.10 5.01
C ASN A 83 -5.03 -13.95 4.02
N LEU A 84 -4.57 -12.74 4.36
CA LEU A 84 -4.61 -11.58 3.47
C LEU A 84 -3.25 -11.36 2.80
N PRO A 85 -3.23 -10.87 1.54
CA PRO A 85 -1.97 -10.44 0.91
C PRO A 85 -1.38 -9.26 1.67
N ILE A 86 -0.06 -9.26 1.85
CA ILE A 86 0.66 -8.24 2.63
C ILE A 86 1.68 -7.48 1.78
N LEU A 87 1.54 -6.16 1.74
CA LEU A 87 2.57 -5.22 1.30
C LEU A 87 3.57 -4.97 2.44
N CYS A 88 4.85 -5.22 2.20
CA CYS A 88 5.93 -4.71 3.04
C CYS A 88 6.11 -3.22 2.75
N LYS A 89 5.66 -2.36 3.65
CA LYS A 89 5.73 -0.89 3.53
C LYS A 89 7.01 -0.42 4.20
N ASP A 90 8.05 -0.18 3.39
CA ASP A 90 9.39 0.21 3.82
C ASP A 90 10.07 1.09 2.76
N PHE A 91 11.20 1.69 3.10
CA PHE A 91 12.09 2.34 2.15
C PHE A 91 13.04 1.31 1.55
N PHE A 92 12.76 0.87 0.33
CA PHE A 92 13.60 -0.08 -0.39
C PHE A 92 14.74 0.67 -1.07
N VAL A 93 15.93 0.62 -0.50
CA VAL A 93 17.15 1.30 -0.97
C VAL A 93 18.25 0.33 -1.39
N ASP A 94 18.05 -0.97 -1.19
CA ASP A 94 18.93 -2.05 -1.60
C ASP A 94 18.14 -3.28 -2.06
N LYS A 95 18.60 -3.94 -3.12
CA LYS A 95 17.96 -5.15 -3.67
C LYS A 95 17.83 -6.30 -2.67
N PHE A 96 18.73 -6.39 -1.70
CA PHE A 96 18.68 -7.43 -0.68
C PHE A 96 17.42 -7.34 0.19
N GLN A 97 16.83 -6.14 0.31
CA GLN A 97 15.58 -5.98 1.07
C GLN A 97 14.41 -6.75 0.44
N VAL A 98 14.44 -7.01 -0.87
CA VAL A 98 13.36 -7.73 -1.58
C VAL A 98 13.26 -9.19 -1.14
N PRO A 99 14.32 -10.04 -1.28
CA PRO A 99 14.29 -11.41 -0.77
C PRO A 99 14.13 -11.45 0.76
N LEU A 100 14.62 -10.45 1.49
CA LEU A 100 14.43 -10.36 2.93
C LEU A 100 12.93 -10.20 3.25
N ALA A 101 12.24 -9.23 2.66
CA ALA A 101 10.79 -9.04 2.84
C ALA A 101 10.01 -10.32 2.48
N LYS A 102 10.37 -10.97 1.37
CA LYS A 102 9.79 -12.26 0.96
C LYS A 102 9.96 -13.33 2.03
N SER A 103 11.14 -13.43 2.64
CA SER A 103 11.44 -14.44 3.68
C SER A 103 10.55 -14.29 4.91
N TYR A 104 10.13 -13.07 5.23
CA TYR A 104 9.16 -12.78 6.31
C TYR A 104 7.71 -13.00 5.90
N GLY A 105 7.43 -13.24 4.61
CA GLY A 105 6.10 -13.57 4.10
C GLY A 105 5.38 -12.42 3.41
N ALA A 106 6.09 -11.37 3.00
CA ALA A 106 5.52 -10.31 2.17
C ALA A 106 5.13 -10.84 0.78
N ASP A 107 4.01 -10.37 0.27
CA ASP A 107 3.50 -10.69 -1.07
C ASP A 107 3.75 -9.56 -2.07
N ALA A 108 4.00 -8.36 -1.55
CA ALA A 108 4.29 -7.17 -2.34
C ALA A 108 5.35 -6.28 -1.66
N ILE A 109 6.04 -5.48 -2.47
CA ILE A 109 6.97 -4.43 -2.03
C ILE A 109 6.53 -3.06 -2.53
N LEU A 110 7.10 -2.01 -1.91
CA LEU A 110 6.93 -0.62 -2.31
C LEU A 110 8.21 -0.09 -2.96
N ILE A 111 8.07 0.60 -4.09
CA ILE A 111 9.16 1.39 -4.70
C ILE A 111 8.71 2.84 -4.74
N ILE A 112 9.36 3.72 -3.99
CA ILE A 112 9.05 5.15 -3.94
C ILE A 112 9.98 5.87 -4.94
N LEU A 113 9.45 6.33 -6.08
CA LEU A 113 10.30 6.92 -7.13
C LEU A 113 11.03 8.18 -6.67
N ALA A 114 10.43 8.96 -5.78
CA ALA A 114 11.08 10.13 -5.19
C ALA A 114 12.33 9.80 -4.34
N GLY A 115 12.47 8.55 -3.88
CA GLY A 115 13.51 8.11 -2.95
C GLY A 115 14.64 7.29 -3.56
N VAL A 116 14.56 6.94 -4.83
CA VAL A 116 15.52 6.04 -5.49
C VAL A 116 15.93 6.52 -6.88
N SER A 117 17.11 6.10 -7.35
CA SER A 117 17.50 6.32 -8.74
C SER A 117 16.69 5.42 -9.68
N ASP A 118 16.56 5.81 -10.95
CA ASP A 118 15.91 4.98 -11.98
C ASP A 118 16.50 3.58 -12.04
N LYS A 119 17.83 3.48 -12.00
CA LYS A 119 18.53 2.18 -12.02
C LYS A 119 18.12 1.31 -10.82
N LEU A 120 18.07 1.88 -9.62
CA LEU A 120 17.69 1.12 -8.43
C LEU A 120 16.22 0.71 -8.48
N ALA A 121 15.33 1.61 -8.96
CA ALA A 121 13.91 1.28 -9.15
C ALA A 121 13.73 0.09 -10.09
N ASP A 122 14.44 0.07 -11.23
CA ASP A 122 14.41 -1.04 -12.18
C ASP A 122 15.00 -2.33 -11.57
N ASP A 123 16.08 -2.22 -10.80
CA ASP A 123 16.71 -3.37 -10.13
C ASP A 123 15.77 -3.98 -9.06
N LEU A 124 15.11 -3.15 -8.24
CA LEU A 124 14.12 -3.59 -7.23
C LEU A 124 12.90 -4.24 -7.88
N TYR A 125 12.36 -3.60 -8.92
CA TYR A 125 11.24 -4.11 -9.68
C TYR A 125 11.50 -5.50 -10.27
N ASN A 126 12.63 -5.63 -10.99
CA ASN A 126 13.00 -6.89 -11.61
C ASN A 126 13.26 -8.00 -10.57
N GLU A 127 13.86 -7.66 -9.42
CA GLU A 127 14.09 -8.62 -8.35
C GLU A 127 12.78 -9.10 -7.73
N ALA A 128 11.82 -8.20 -7.51
CA ALA A 128 10.49 -8.56 -6.99
C ALA A 128 9.75 -9.50 -7.96
N LEU A 129 9.76 -9.21 -9.26
CA LEU A 129 9.12 -10.07 -10.27
C LEU A 129 9.74 -11.47 -10.33
N LYS A 130 11.07 -11.60 -10.24
CA LYS A 130 11.76 -12.90 -10.17
C LYS A 130 11.30 -13.75 -8.98
N LEU A 131 10.96 -13.08 -7.88
CA LEU A 131 10.47 -13.72 -6.65
C LEU A 131 8.94 -13.90 -6.64
N ASN A 132 8.25 -13.64 -7.75
CA ASN A 132 6.79 -13.64 -7.86
C ASN A 132 6.11 -12.75 -6.81
N MET A 133 6.69 -11.58 -6.53
CA MET A 133 6.08 -10.57 -5.68
C MET A 133 5.40 -9.50 -6.53
N SER A 134 4.29 -8.97 -6.04
CA SER A 134 3.68 -7.77 -6.61
C SER A 134 4.50 -6.53 -6.24
N VAL A 135 4.40 -5.48 -7.05
CA VAL A 135 5.10 -4.21 -6.80
C VAL A 135 4.10 -3.08 -6.84
N ILE A 136 4.12 -2.22 -5.82
CA ILE A 136 3.51 -0.89 -5.88
C ILE A 136 4.63 0.11 -6.17
N VAL A 137 4.48 0.87 -7.26
CA VAL A 137 5.36 2.00 -7.59
C VAL A 137 4.63 3.27 -7.15
N GLU A 138 5.18 3.94 -6.13
CA GLU A 138 4.59 5.14 -5.53
C GLU A 138 5.11 6.40 -6.22
N VAL A 139 4.19 7.30 -6.57
CA VAL A 139 4.44 8.56 -7.26
C VAL A 139 3.78 9.73 -6.54
N HIS A 140 4.41 10.92 -6.62
CA HIS A 140 3.95 12.16 -5.97
C HIS A 140 3.83 13.32 -6.95
N THR A 141 4.41 13.19 -8.15
CA THR A 141 4.42 14.23 -9.18
C THR A 141 4.07 13.66 -10.55
N ILE A 142 3.70 14.55 -11.48
CA ILE A 142 3.44 14.21 -12.88
C ILE A 142 4.69 13.59 -13.54
N GLU A 143 5.88 14.09 -13.22
CA GLU A 143 7.15 13.59 -13.75
C GLU A 143 7.42 12.16 -13.28
N GLU A 144 7.21 11.88 -11.99
CA GLU A 144 7.30 10.52 -11.44
C GLU A 144 6.25 9.59 -12.07
N ALA A 145 5.02 10.06 -12.28
CA ALA A 145 3.97 9.30 -12.94
C ALA A 145 4.35 8.90 -14.38
N LYS A 146 4.92 9.84 -15.16
CA LYS A 146 5.45 9.54 -16.50
C LYS A 146 6.55 8.47 -16.45
N SER A 147 7.45 8.58 -15.46
CA SER A 147 8.50 7.59 -15.23
C SER A 147 7.94 6.23 -14.84
N ALA A 148 6.85 6.20 -14.06
CA ALA A 148 6.20 4.97 -13.60
C ALA A 148 5.58 4.14 -14.73
N LEU A 149 5.22 4.76 -15.86
CA LEU A 149 4.62 4.07 -17.01
C LEU A 149 5.46 2.93 -17.60
N ARG A 150 6.79 2.89 -17.29
CA ARG A 150 7.66 1.79 -17.71
C ARG A 150 7.44 0.49 -16.96
N PHE A 151 6.87 0.54 -15.75
CA PHE A 151 6.64 -0.63 -14.88
C PHE A 151 5.29 -1.31 -15.16
N LYS A 152 5.15 -1.93 -16.33
CA LYS A 152 3.87 -2.43 -16.86
C LYS A 152 3.13 -3.44 -15.98
N ASP A 153 3.87 -4.23 -15.17
CA ASP A 153 3.27 -5.22 -14.27
C ASP A 153 3.06 -4.69 -12.84
N ALA A 154 3.43 -3.45 -12.55
CA ALA A 154 3.21 -2.84 -11.24
C ALA A 154 1.74 -2.40 -11.03
N LEU A 155 1.39 -2.17 -9.76
CA LEU A 155 0.33 -1.26 -9.38
C LEU A 155 0.96 0.12 -9.19
N ILE A 156 0.26 1.20 -9.53
CA ILE A 156 0.78 2.56 -9.31
C ILE A 156 0.03 3.20 -8.16
N GLY A 157 0.77 3.59 -7.13
CA GLY A 157 0.26 4.31 -5.96
C GLY A 157 0.45 5.82 -6.15
N ILE A 158 -0.64 6.57 -6.19
CA ILE A 158 -0.62 8.04 -6.18
C ILE A 158 -0.71 8.48 -4.74
N ASN A 159 0.41 8.97 -4.18
CA ASN A 159 0.47 9.41 -2.80
C ASN A 159 0.13 10.89 -2.67
N ASN A 160 -1.00 11.18 -2.03
CA ASN A 160 -1.49 12.53 -1.77
C ASN A 160 -0.67 13.29 -0.71
N ARG A 161 0.32 12.65 -0.09
CA ARG A 161 1.18 13.29 0.91
C ARG A 161 2.43 13.86 0.25
N ASN A 162 2.61 15.16 0.38
CA ASN A 162 3.87 15.82 0.00
C ASN A 162 4.98 15.40 0.98
N LEU A 163 6.05 14.76 0.48
CA LEU A 163 7.12 14.22 1.34
C LEU A 163 7.96 15.30 2.04
N LYS A 164 7.97 16.55 1.51
CA LYS A 164 8.74 17.66 2.10
C LYS A 164 7.96 18.37 3.20
N THR A 165 6.65 18.59 3.00
CA THR A 165 5.81 19.35 3.92
C THR A 165 4.97 18.48 4.84
N LEU A 166 4.87 17.18 4.56
CA LEU A 166 4.03 16.18 5.20
C LEU A 166 2.52 16.46 5.11
N LYS A 167 2.11 17.51 4.40
CA LYS A 167 0.70 17.83 4.15
C LYS A 167 0.10 16.89 3.11
N THR A 168 -1.17 16.57 3.28
CA THR A 168 -1.94 15.77 2.33
C THR A 168 -2.91 16.64 1.55
N ASP A 169 -2.99 16.41 0.23
CA ASP A 169 -3.94 17.04 -0.67
C ASP A 169 -4.46 16.01 -1.66
N ILE A 170 -5.74 15.65 -1.56
CA ILE A 170 -6.38 14.67 -2.45
C ILE A 170 -6.41 15.12 -3.91
N ASN A 171 -6.26 16.41 -4.19
CA ASN A 171 -6.15 16.92 -5.56
C ASN A 171 -4.94 16.34 -6.30
N THR A 172 -3.89 15.93 -5.60
CA THR A 172 -2.75 15.21 -6.19
C THR A 172 -3.19 13.98 -7.00
N THR A 173 -4.19 13.24 -6.51
CA THR A 173 -4.74 12.10 -7.25
C THR A 173 -5.39 12.55 -8.56
N PHE A 174 -6.16 13.65 -8.57
CA PHE A 174 -6.80 14.17 -9.78
C PHE A 174 -5.77 14.65 -10.81
N ASP A 175 -4.76 15.41 -10.36
CA ASP A 175 -3.72 15.97 -11.23
C ASP A 175 -2.87 14.89 -11.91
N ILE A 176 -2.60 13.80 -11.21
CA ILE A 176 -1.72 12.72 -11.68
C ILE A 176 -2.49 11.65 -12.46
N HIS A 177 -3.77 11.41 -12.14
CA HIS A 177 -4.59 10.35 -12.72
C HIS A 177 -4.55 10.34 -14.25
N ASP A 178 -4.71 11.50 -14.91
CA ASP A 178 -4.80 11.59 -16.36
C ASP A 178 -3.53 11.14 -17.08
N VAL A 179 -2.37 11.23 -16.41
CA VAL A 179 -1.09 10.71 -16.92
C VAL A 179 -1.07 9.18 -16.89
N LEU A 180 -1.78 8.57 -15.96
CA LEU A 180 -1.74 7.14 -15.68
C LEU A 180 -2.93 6.35 -16.25
N VAL A 181 -3.89 7.00 -16.88
CA VAL A 181 -5.14 6.37 -17.34
C VAL A 181 -4.91 5.16 -18.26
N ASP A 182 -3.85 5.18 -19.07
CA ASP A 182 -3.49 4.09 -19.99
C ASP A 182 -2.55 3.04 -19.35
N HIS A 183 -2.23 3.17 -18.05
CA HIS A 183 -1.40 2.18 -17.37
C HIS A 183 -2.18 0.87 -17.22
N PRO A 184 -1.60 -0.31 -17.60
CA PRO A 184 -2.33 -1.58 -17.60
C PRO A 184 -2.59 -2.16 -16.20
N GLY A 185 -1.86 -1.71 -15.19
CA GLY A 185 -2.02 -2.14 -13.80
C GLY A 185 -3.02 -1.30 -13.01
N PRO A 186 -3.51 -1.80 -11.87
CA PRO A 186 -4.40 -1.02 -11.01
C PRO A 186 -3.75 0.27 -10.50
N LEU A 187 -4.54 1.35 -10.46
CA LEU A 187 -4.17 2.60 -9.79
C LEU A 187 -4.69 2.60 -8.36
N ILE A 188 -3.90 3.15 -7.45
CA ILE A 188 -4.19 3.25 -6.00
C ILE A 188 -4.09 4.71 -5.60
N SER A 189 -5.07 5.24 -4.88
CA SER A 189 -4.94 6.55 -4.19
C SER A 189 -4.53 6.30 -2.74
N GLU A 190 -3.49 7.00 -2.29
CA GLU A 190 -2.88 6.81 -0.97
C GLU A 190 -2.86 8.11 -0.18
N SER A 191 -3.02 8.02 1.13
CA SER A 191 -2.96 9.15 2.08
C SER A 191 -4.09 10.16 1.95
N GLY A 192 -4.48 10.75 3.07
CA GLY A 192 -5.43 11.87 3.13
C GLY A 192 -6.90 11.48 3.07
N ILE A 193 -7.26 10.24 2.78
CA ILE A 193 -8.64 9.75 2.74
C ILE A 193 -9.14 9.50 4.16
N LYS A 194 -10.16 10.24 4.59
CA LYS A 194 -10.66 10.23 5.98
C LYS A 194 -12.06 9.64 6.09
N THR A 195 -12.85 9.77 5.04
CA THR A 195 -14.27 9.39 5.04
C THR A 195 -14.63 8.55 3.81
N LYS A 196 -15.77 7.85 3.91
CA LYS A 196 -16.37 7.15 2.78
C LYS A 196 -16.72 8.10 1.64
N ASP A 197 -17.21 9.30 1.96
CA ASP A 197 -17.62 10.28 0.94
C ASP A 197 -16.44 10.77 0.10
N GLU A 198 -15.29 11.06 0.74
CA GLU A 198 -14.05 11.41 0.03
C GLU A 198 -13.58 10.28 -0.90
N LEU A 199 -13.68 9.03 -0.46
CA LEU A 199 -13.35 7.85 -1.26
C LEU A 199 -14.28 7.74 -2.48
N LEU A 200 -15.59 7.91 -2.28
CA LEU A 200 -16.59 7.89 -3.37
C LEU A 200 -16.38 9.05 -4.35
N GLU A 201 -16.06 10.25 -3.85
CA GLU A 201 -15.73 11.39 -4.70
C GLU A 201 -14.51 11.13 -5.59
N LEU A 202 -13.42 10.61 -5.00
CA LEU A 202 -12.22 10.20 -5.76
C LEU A 202 -12.58 9.17 -6.84
N SER A 203 -13.33 8.13 -6.47
CA SER A 203 -13.71 7.07 -7.40
C SER A 203 -14.59 7.59 -8.54
N ASN A 204 -15.55 8.47 -8.25
CA ASN A 204 -16.44 9.02 -9.26
C ASN A 204 -15.72 9.90 -10.28
N LYS A 205 -14.68 10.63 -9.85
CA LYS A 205 -13.91 11.54 -10.71
C LYS A 205 -12.77 10.86 -11.48
N THR A 206 -12.20 9.78 -10.94
CA THR A 206 -11.00 9.14 -11.51
C THR A 206 -11.21 7.69 -11.94
N SER A 207 -12.34 7.08 -11.62
CA SER A 207 -12.58 5.64 -11.76
C SER A 207 -11.63 4.74 -10.92
N ILE A 208 -10.79 5.31 -10.06
CA ILE A 208 -9.95 4.57 -9.11
C ILE A 208 -10.86 3.91 -8.07
N LYS A 209 -10.70 2.60 -7.86
CA LYS A 209 -11.44 1.81 -6.86
C LYS A 209 -10.53 1.12 -5.86
N THR A 210 -9.25 1.45 -5.84
CA THR A 210 -8.28 0.88 -4.89
C THR A 210 -7.67 2.00 -4.05
N PHE A 211 -7.72 1.84 -2.74
CA PHE A 211 -7.29 2.87 -1.79
C PHE A 211 -6.40 2.28 -0.71
N LEU A 212 -5.26 2.92 -0.43
CA LEU A 212 -4.40 2.58 0.70
C LEU A 212 -4.66 3.58 1.84
N ILE A 213 -5.17 3.08 2.95
CA ILE A 213 -5.69 3.89 4.04
C ILE A 213 -5.11 3.41 5.37
N GLY A 214 -4.56 4.34 6.13
CA GLY A 214 -3.92 4.05 7.42
C GLY A 214 -4.54 4.83 8.59
N GLU A 215 -4.20 6.10 8.72
CA GLU A 215 -4.49 6.90 9.91
C GLU A 215 -5.97 6.95 10.28
N SER A 216 -6.87 7.11 9.30
CA SER A 216 -8.32 7.14 9.53
C SER A 216 -8.88 5.79 9.99
N LEU A 217 -8.34 4.68 9.46
CA LEU A 217 -8.72 3.34 9.92
C LEU A 217 -8.23 3.06 11.34
N LEU A 218 -6.97 3.43 11.64
CA LEU A 218 -6.36 3.20 12.95
C LEU A 218 -7.00 4.02 14.07
N LYS A 219 -7.49 5.22 13.78
CA LYS A 219 -8.20 6.08 14.74
C LYS A 219 -9.60 5.56 15.09
N ASN A 220 -10.21 4.74 14.24
CA ASN A 220 -11.58 4.22 14.39
C ASN A 220 -11.62 2.71 14.05
N LEU A 221 -10.81 1.91 14.71
CA LEU A 221 -10.61 0.49 14.38
C LEU A 221 -11.91 -0.33 14.39
N GLU A 222 -12.79 -0.10 15.37
CA GLU A 222 -13.97 -0.95 15.59
C GLU A 222 -15.18 -0.55 14.72
N ASN A 223 -15.29 0.73 14.33
CA ASN A 223 -16.48 1.25 13.66
C ASN A 223 -16.12 2.17 12.48
N ASN A 224 -15.39 1.64 11.49
CA ASN A 224 -14.98 2.44 10.35
C ASN A 224 -15.88 2.22 9.13
N SER A 225 -16.67 3.26 8.78
CA SER A 225 -17.58 3.24 7.64
C SER A 225 -16.89 3.08 6.27
N ILE A 226 -15.57 3.29 6.20
CA ILE A 226 -14.78 3.11 4.97
C ILE A 226 -14.87 1.67 4.44
N PHE A 227 -14.97 0.68 5.33
CA PHE A 227 -15.11 -0.73 4.91
C PHE A 227 -16.49 -1.08 4.34
N SER A 228 -17.49 -0.20 4.46
CA SER A 228 -18.84 -0.41 3.94
C SER A 228 -19.08 0.10 2.51
N VAL A 229 -18.02 0.34 1.75
CA VAL A 229 -18.07 0.77 0.34
C VAL A 229 -18.32 -0.38 -0.62
#